data_66a1befcf5cc8360a7fd87ca1e4e8713
#
_entry.id   66a1befcf5cc8360a7fd87ca1e4e8713
#
_cell.length_a   1.000
_cell.length_b   1.000
_cell.length_c   1.000
_cell.angle_alpha   90.00
_cell.angle_beta   90.00
_cell.angle_gamma   90.00
#
_symmetry.space_group_name_H-M   'P 1'
#
loop_
_entity.id
_entity.type
_entity.pdbx_description
1 polymer ?
#
loop_
_entity_poly.entity_id
_entity_poly.type
_entity_poly.pdbx_seq_one_letter_code
_entity_poly.pdbx_strand_id
1 'polypeptide(L)'
;MHRLNDIRKINQHLLTAYSKLESGGLFVGNFIPLEKLKSHLRSQMPHFLYSIILPFYFMFHRVFPKLAVTKQIYFIITRGRNRVLSKSEVLGRLAFCGYEILNEINIEDRFYFVCKKKKTISEEESPSYGPIVRLKRIGYKGEPIYIYKLRTMYPYSEFIQGDIY
;
A
#
# COMPACT_ATOMS: atom_id res chain seq x y z
N MET A 1 14.34 10.87 -8.33
CA MET A 1 13.39 9.75 -8.22
C MET A 1 12.39 10.10 -7.13
N HIS A 2 11.09 10.16 -7.43
CA HIS A 2 10.06 10.50 -6.43
C HIS A 2 9.74 9.28 -5.57
N ARG A 3 9.56 9.50 -4.25
CA ARG A 3 9.13 8.46 -3.32
C ARG A 3 7.66 8.12 -3.56
N LEU A 4 7.27 6.85 -3.46
CA LEU A 4 5.86 6.45 -3.55
C LEU A 4 4.98 7.10 -2.46
N ASN A 5 5.56 7.46 -1.31
CA ASN A 5 4.87 8.19 -0.24
C ASN A 5 4.31 9.54 -0.69
N ASP A 6 4.90 10.14 -1.73
CA ASP A 6 4.55 11.48 -2.22
C ASP A 6 3.61 11.43 -3.44
N ILE A 7 3.17 10.24 -3.83
CA ILE A 7 2.29 10.02 -4.98
C ILE A 7 0.85 9.83 -4.51
N ARG A 8 -0.04 10.75 -4.92
CA ARG A 8 -1.45 10.71 -4.53
C ARG A 8 -2.18 9.48 -5.08
N LYS A 9 -1.98 9.16 -6.36
CA LYS A 9 -2.65 8.04 -7.06
C LYS A 9 -1.63 6.96 -7.41
N ILE A 10 -1.18 6.20 -6.40
CA ILE A 10 -0.10 5.21 -6.55
C ILE A 10 -0.41 4.20 -7.65
N ASN A 11 -1.59 3.55 -7.65
CA ASN A 11 -1.94 2.56 -8.66
C ASN A 11 -1.93 3.14 -10.07
N GLN A 12 -2.49 4.35 -10.25
CA GLN A 12 -2.47 5.01 -11.56
C GLN A 12 -1.04 5.29 -12.03
N HIS A 13 -0.16 5.73 -11.12
CA HIS A 13 1.26 5.94 -11.42
C HIS A 13 1.95 4.62 -11.81
N LEU A 14 1.71 3.54 -11.06
CA LEU A 14 2.27 2.22 -11.36
C LEU A 14 1.75 1.68 -12.70
N LEU A 15 0.45 1.79 -12.98
CA LEU A 15 -0.13 1.37 -14.26
C LEU A 15 0.38 2.21 -15.45
N THR A 16 0.57 3.53 -15.26
CA THR A 16 1.17 4.38 -16.27
C THR A 16 2.64 4.02 -16.53
N ALA A 17 3.40 3.69 -15.51
CA ALA A 17 4.76 3.18 -15.66
C ALA A 17 4.76 1.80 -16.35
N TYR A 18 3.85 0.92 -15.95
CA TYR A 18 3.67 -0.40 -16.56
C TYR A 18 3.38 -0.32 -18.07
N SER A 19 2.50 0.60 -18.50
CA SER A 19 2.17 0.76 -19.92
C SER A 19 3.34 1.26 -20.78
N LYS A 20 4.28 2.00 -20.18
CA LYS A 20 5.46 2.54 -20.85
C LYS A 20 6.66 1.57 -20.87
N LEU A 21 6.64 0.54 -20.03
CA LEU A 21 7.69 -0.47 -20.00
C LEU A 21 7.50 -1.48 -21.12
N GLU A 22 8.60 -1.84 -21.78
CA GLU A 22 8.65 -2.98 -22.69
C GLU A 22 8.47 -4.30 -21.94
N SER A 23 8.20 -5.38 -22.69
CA SER A 23 8.10 -6.72 -22.11
C SER A 23 9.43 -7.11 -21.48
N GLY A 24 9.40 -7.46 -20.18
CA GLY A 24 10.61 -7.74 -19.41
C GLY A 24 11.37 -6.52 -18.89
N GLY A 25 10.89 -5.30 -19.18
CA GLY A 25 11.47 -4.07 -18.65
C GLY A 25 11.44 -4.01 -17.12
N LEU A 26 12.45 -3.36 -16.54
CA LEU A 26 12.60 -3.21 -15.10
C LEU A 26 12.05 -1.88 -14.61
N PHE A 27 11.37 -1.90 -13.47
CA PHE A 27 10.91 -0.73 -12.75
C PHE A 27 11.57 -0.69 -11.37
N VAL A 28 12.24 0.41 -11.07
CA VAL A 28 12.89 0.63 -9.77
C VAL A 28 12.18 1.76 -9.04
N GLY A 29 11.84 1.53 -7.79
CA GLY A 29 11.17 2.50 -6.95
C GLY A 29 11.67 2.51 -5.52
N ASN A 30 11.25 3.53 -4.76
CA ASN A 30 11.55 3.60 -3.34
C ASN A 30 10.40 4.21 -2.55
N PHE A 31 10.36 3.90 -1.26
CA PHE A 31 9.46 4.51 -0.28
C PHE A 31 10.04 4.40 1.13
N ILE A 32 9.44 5.15 2.07
CA ILE A 32 9.74 5.02 3.49
C ILE A 32 8.65 4.16 4.12
N PRO A 33 8.98 2.96 4.62
CA PRO A 33 8.01 2.08 5.26
C PRO A 33 7.60 2.59 6.64
N LEU A 34 6.39 2.22 7.06
CA LEU A 34 5.81 2.59 8.37
C LEU A 34 6.73 2.22 9.54
N GLU A 35 7.42 1.08 9.45
CA GLU A 35 8.31 0.57 10.49
C GLU A 35 9.50 1.51 10.72
N LYS A 36 10.09 2.01 9.64
CA LYS A 36 11.19 2.99 9.69
C LYS A 36 10.74 4.34 10.23
N LEU A 37 9.54 4.78 9.82
CA LEU A 37 8.95 6.00 10.38
C LEU A 37 8.73 5.89 11.89
N LYS A 38 8.22 4.74 12.37
CA LYS A 38 8.05 4.48 13.81
C LYS A 38 9.38 4.51 14.57
N SER A 39 10.42 3.86 14.04
CA SER A 39 11.74 3.83 14.67
C SER A 39 12.36 5.24 14.74
N HIS A 40 12.22 6.02 13.67
CA HIS A 40 12.70 7.40 13.62
C HIS A 40 11.98 8.30 14.62
N LEU A 41 10.66 8.26 14.69
CA LEU A 41 9.89 9.00 15.69
C LEU A 41 10.25 8.60 17.12
N ARG A 42 10.47 7.29 17.36
CA ARG A 42 10.85 6.78 18.67
C ARG A 42 12.25 7.25 19.12
N SER A 43 13.19 7.39 18.18
CA SER A 43 14.56 7.86 18.50
C SER A 43 14.65 9.36 18.77
N GLN A 44 13.71 10.15 18.25
CA GLN A 44 13.73 11.61 18.37
C GLN A 44 12.91 12.15 19.55
N MET A 45 12.06 11.32 20.17
CA MET A 45 11.11 11.79 21.20
C MET A 45 11.16 10.94 22.46
N PRO A 46 10.94 11.55 23.66
CA PRO A 46 10.70 10.81 24.89
C PRO A 46 9.50 9.86 24.73
N HIS A 47 9.56 8.71 25.38
CA HIS A 47 8.56 7.62 25.24
C HIS A 47 7.11 8.10 25.46
N PHE A 48 6.90 8.99 26.42
CA PHE A 48 5.58 9.55 26.72
C PHE A 48 5.01 10.36 25.54
N LEU A 49 5.81 11.25 24.90
CA LEU A 49 5.39 12.02 23.72
C LEU A 49 5.16 11.11 22.50
N TYR A 50 6.02 10.13 22.32
CA TYR A 50 5.84 9.12 21.26
C TYR A 50 4.49 8.40 21.36
N SER A 51 4.09 7.98 22.58
CA SER A 51 2.83 7.27 22.81
C SER A 51 1.60 8.09 22.49
N ILE A 52 1.68 9.42 22.62
CA ILE A 52 0.59 10.34 22.27
C ILE A 52 0.61 10.70 20.78
N ILE A 53 1.77 11.06 20.25
CA ILE A 53 1.91 11.59 18.89
C ILE A 53 1.67 10.49 17.84
N LEU A 54 2.17 9.27 18.08
CA LEU A 54 2.06 8.18 17.12
C LEU A 54 0.62 7.84 16.70
N PRO A 55 -0.36 7.67 17.60
CA PRO A 55 -1.76 7.42 17.24
C PRO A 55 -2.37 8.56 16.41
N PHE A 56 -2.11 9.83 16.78
CA PHE A 56 -2.60 10.99 16.03
C PHE A 56 -1.96 11.08 14.64
N TYR A 57 -0.65 10.87 14.54
CA TYR A 57 0.06 10.83 13.27
C TYR A 57 -0.48 9.72 12.38
N PHE A 58 -0.68 8.52 12.94
CA PHE A 58 -1.23 7.37 12.24
C PHE A 58 -2.67 7.65 11.77
N MET A 59 -3.51 8.20 12.64
CA MET A 59 -4.88 8.56 12.30
C MET A 59 -4.90 9.57 11.14
N PHE A 60 -4.10 10.63 11.22
CA PHE A 60 -4.06 11.68 10.21
C PHE A 60 -3.52 11.17 8.86
N HIS A 61 -2.38 10.46 8.84
CA HIS A 61 -1.72 10.06 7.59
C HIS A 61 -2.20 8.73 7.01
N ARG A 62 -2.88 7.89 7.78
CA ARG A 62 -3.32 6.57 7.34
C ARG A 62 -4.83 6.38 7.30
N VAL A 63 -5.56 6.93 8.26
CA VAL A 63 -7.02 6.76 8.35
C VAL A 63 -7.74 7.84 7.55
N PHE A 64 -7.42 9.12 7.75
CA PHE A 64 -8.08 10.24 7.08
C PHE A 64 -8.10 10.15 5.55
N PRO A 65 -7.02 9.76 4.85
CA PRO A 65 -7.07 9.61 3.39
C PRO A 65 -7.97 8.48 2.90
N LYS A 66 -8.46 7.61 3.79
CA LYS A 66 -9.33 6.46 3.46
C LYS A 66 -10.81 6.72 3.73
N LEU A 67 -11.14 7.70 4.54
CA LEU A 67 -12.51 8.06 4.86
C LEU A 67 -13.07 9.05 3.83
N ALA A 68 -14.32 8.88 3.43
CA ALA A 68 -14.94 9.68 2.36
C ALA A 68 -14.98 11.19 2.69
N VAL A 69 -15.28 11.55 3.94
CA VAL A 69 -15.42 12.94 4.38
C VAL A 69 -14.07 13.61 4.59
N THR A 70 -13.16 12.98 5.33
CA THR A 70 -11.86 13.57 5.69
C THR A 70 -10.82 13.50 4.58
N LYS A 71 -11.05 12.63 3.57
CA LYS A 71 -10.15 12.46 2.42
C LYS A 71 -9.90 13.76 1.67
N GLN A 72 -10.93 14.55 1.43
CA GLN A 72 -10.79 15.81 0.69
C GLN A 72 -9.94 16.82 1.45
N ILE A 73 -10.25 17.02 2.73
CA ILE A 73 -9.50 17.93 3.62
C ILE A 73 -8.04 17.49 3.73
N TYR A 74 -7.81 16.18 3.95
CA TYR A 74 -6.45 15.63 4.01
C TYR A 74 -5.63 15.94 2.76
N PHE A 75 -6.21 15.72 1.55
CA PHE A 75 -5.49 15.97 0.30
C PHE A 75 -5.32 17.46 -0.04
N ILE A 76 -6.17 18.34 0.47
CA ILE A 76 -5.97 19.78 0.37
C ILE A 76 -4.75 20.20 1.19
N ILE A 77 -4.67 19.74 2.44
CA ILE A 77 -3.59 20.09 3.37
C ILE A 77 -2.25 19.49 2.95
N THR A 78 -2.22 18.18 2.69
CA THR A 78 -0.96 17.44 2.46
C THR A 78 -0.53 17.39 1.01
N ARG A 79 -1.43 17.76 0.07
CA ARG A 79 -1.26 17.56 -1.37
C ARG A 79 -0.94 16.10 -1.74
N GLY A 80 -1.28 15.17 -0.86
CA GLY A 80 -1.01 13.73 -1.01
C GLY A 80 0.42 13.30 -0.72
N ARG A 81 1.24 14.17 -0.13
CA ARG A 81 2.62 13.87 0.28
C ARG A 81 2.70 13.18 1.64
N ASN A 82 3.85 12.57 1.93
CA ASN A 82 4.16 11.90 3.20
C ASN A 82 3.12 10.85 3.63
N ARG A 83 2.56 10.10 2.68
CA ARG A 83 1.61 9.04 3.01
C ARG A 83 2.33 7.92 3.78
N VAL A 84 1.65 7.39 4.77
CA VAL A 84 2.15 6.23 5.51
C VAL A 84 1.81 4.96 4.74
N LEU A 85 2.84 4.27 4.30
CA LEU A 85 2.75 3.02 3.52
C LEU A 85 3.44 1.90 4.30
N SER A 86 2.83 0.72 4.35
CA SER A 86 3.50 -0.49 4.82
C SER A 86 4.20 -1.21 3.66
N LYS A 87 5.21 -2.02 3.98
CA LYS A 87 5.90 -2.86 3.00
C LYS A 87 4.89 -3.73 2.24
N SER A 88 4.05 -4.46 2.95
CA SER A 88 3.04 -5.35 2.36
C SER A 88 2.06 -4.60 1.43
N GLU A 89 1.66 -3.37 1.79
CA GLU A 89 0.77 -2.57 0.93
C GLU A 89 1.46 -2.18 -0.39
N VAL A 90 2.74 -1.78 -0.36
CA VAL A 90 3.46 -1.37 -1.58
C VAL A 90 3.73 -2.56 -2.48
N LEU A 91 4.25 -3.66 -1.92
CA LEU A 91 4.53 -4.87 -2.69
C LEU A 91 3.24 -5.47 -3.28
N GLY A 92 2.17 -5.51 -2.51
CA GLY A 92 0.86 -5.96 -3.00
C GLY A 92 0.29 -5.08 -4.10
N ARG A 93 0.50 -3.74 -4.06
CA ARG A 93 0.12 -2.85 -5.17
C ARG A 93 0.93 -3.12 -6.44
N LEU A 94 2.23 -3.42 -6.30
CA LEU A 94 3.08 -3.81 -7.42
C LEU A 94 2.56 -5.09 -8.07
N ALA A 95 2.33 -6.15 -7.28
CA ALA A 95 1.78 -7.40 -7.75
C ALA A 95 0.41 -7.21 -8.43
N PHE A 96 -0.51 -6.45 -7.81
CA PHE A 96 -1.80 -6.08 -8.37
C PHE A 96 -1.70 -5.35 -9.72
N CYS A 97 -0.71 -4.45 -9.87
CA CYS A 97 -0.46 -3.71 -11.12
C CYS A 97 0.31 -4.53 -12.17
N GLY A 98 0.55 -5.83 -11.95
CA GLY A 98 1.19 -6.72 -12.93
C GLY A 98 2.71 -6.76 -12.87
N TYR A 99 3.30 -6.34 -11.76
CA TYR A 99 4.74 -6.43 -11.55
C TYR A 99 5.13 -7.69 -10.78
N GLU A 100 6.22 -8.31 -11.17
CA GLU A 100 6.93 -9.36 -10.44
C GLU A 100 8.08 -8.72 -9.65
N ILE A 101 8.14 -8.97 -8.35
CA ILE A 101 9.16 -8.41 -7.48
C ILE A 101 10.41 -9.27 -7.59
N LEU A 102 11.51 -8.69 -8.05
CA LEU A 102 12.78 -9.39 -8.24
C LEU A 102 13.71 -9.24 -7.06
N ASN A 103 13.78 -8.04 -6.47
CA ASN A 103 14.69 -7.76 -5.37
C ASN A 103 14.18 -6.61 -4.49
N GLU A 104 14.60 -6.65 -3.24
CA GLU A 104 14.24 -5.70 -2.20
C GLU A 104 15.48 -5.36 -1.37
N ILE A 105 15.75 -4.08 -1.18
CA ILE A 105 16.93 -3.62 -0.43
C ILE A 105 16.52 -2.50 0.52
N ASN A 106 16.94 -2.60 1.77
CA ASN A 106 16.83 -1.51 2.74
C ASN A 106 18.15 -0.73 2.76
N ILE A 107 18.11 0.54 2.41
CA ILE A 107 19.27 1.43 2.51
C ILE A 107 18.84 2.58 3.42
N GLU A 108 19.50 2.70 4.57
CA GLU A 108 19.17 3.69 5.61
C GLU A 108 17.69 3.64 6.00
N ASP A 109 16.96 4.74 5.78
CA ASP A 109 15.53 4.86 6.09
C ASP A 109 14.61 4.55 4.91
N ARG A 110 15.15 4.13 3.77
CA ARG A 110 14.39 3.87 2.56
C ARG A 110 14.40 2.40 2.17
N PHE A 111 13.26 1.97 1.71
CA PHE A 111 13.07 0.68 1.10
C PHE A 111 13.05 0.84 -0.42
N TYR A 112 13.97 0.18 -1.09
CA TYR A 112 14.06 0.13 -2.54
C TYR A 112 13.55 -1.21 -3.03
N PHE A 113 12.90 -1.20 -4.16
CA PHE A 113 12.45 -2.41 -4.83
C PHE A 113 12.79 -2.36 -6.32
N VAL A 114 13.10 -3.53 -6.85
CA VAL A 114 13.28 -3.77 -8.28
C VAL A 114 12.22 -4.77 -8.70
N CYS A 115 11.44 -4.42 -9.68
CA CYS A 115 10.42 -5.31 -10.21
C CYS A 115 10.44 -5.32 -11.74
N LYS A 116 9.94 -6.42 -12.30
CA LYS A 116 9.86 -6.67 -13.73
C LYS A 116 8.41 -6.63 -14.20
N LYS A 117 8.19 -6.18 -15.42
CA LYS A 117 6.88 -6.25 -16.04
C LYS A 117 6.50 -7.71 -16.27
N LYS A 118 5.42 -8.19 -15.63
CA LYS A 118 4.81 -9.49 -15.85
C LYS A 118 3.84 -9.40 -17.05
N LYS A 119 3.65 -10.49 -17.78
CA LYS A 119 2.78 -10.49 -18.97
C LYS A 119 1.29 -10.30 -18.67
N THR A 120 0.86 -10.61 -17.46
CA THR A 120 -0.56 -10.62 -17.09
C THR A 120 -0.82 -9.66 -15.93
N ILE A 121 -1.75 -8.73 -16.12
CA ILE A 121 -2.31 -7.93 -15.03
C ILE A 121 -3.42 -8.75 -14.39
N SER A 122 -3.59 -8.72 -13.07
CA SER A 122 -4.74 -9.35 -12.43
C SER A 122 -6.03 -8.66 -12.89
N GLU A 123 -6.99 -9.43 -13.40
CA GLU A 123 -8.33 -8.93 -13.75
C GLU A 123 -9.21 -8.68 -12.52
N GLU A 124 -8.67 -8.89 -11.32
CA GLU A 124 -9.41 -8.73 -10.08
C GLU A 124 -9.77 -7.28 -9.82
N GLU A 125 -10.97 -7.08 -9.28
CA GLU A 125 -11.44 -5.76 -8.85
C GLU A 125 -10.49 -5.15 -7.82
N SER A 126 -10.26 -3.83 -7.91
CA SER A 126 -9.46 -3.10 -6.93
C SER A 126 -9.94 -3.38 -5.51
N PRO A 127 -9.05 -3.77 -4.60
CA PRO A 127 -9.44 -4.08 -3.23
C PRO A 127 -10.08 -2.87 -2.55
N SER A 128 -11.11 -3.12 -1.77
CA SER A 128 -11.75 -2.07 -0.99
C SER A 128 -10.79 -1.54 0.09
N TYR A 129 -10.84 -0.22 0.35
CA TYR A 129 -10.02 0.40 1.41
C TYR A 129 -10.73 0.47 2.77
N GLY A 130 -12.04 0.13 2.80
CA GLY A 130 -12.84 0.20 4.02
C GLY A 130 -12.40 -0.78 5.11
N PRO A 131 -12.86 -0.58 6.35
CA PRO A 131 -12.60 -1.50 7.45
C PRO A 131 -13.30 -2.84 7.27
N ILE A 132 -14.32 -2.91 6.41
CA ILE A 132 -15.10 -4.12 6.13
C ILE A 132 -14.73 -4.63 4.73
N VAL A 133 -14.39 -5.91 4.64
CA VAL A 133 -14.12 -6.63 3.40
C VAL A 133 -15.29 -7.53 3.08
N ARG A 134 -15.80 -7.45 1.86
CA ARG A 134 -16.82 -8.36 1.33
C ARG A 134 -16.13 -9.46 0.52
N LEU A 135 -16.28 -10.70 0.96
CA LEU A 135 -15.73 -11.88 0.28
C LEU A 135 -16.87 -12.65 -0.37
N LYS A 136 -16.77 -12.93 -1.66
CA LYS A 136 -17.65 -13.84 -2.36
C LYS A 136 -17.23 -15.28 -2.06
N ARG A 137 -18.18 -16.14 -1.69
CA ARG A 137 -17.97 -17.56 -1.42
C ARG A 137 -19.07 -18.35 -2.13
N ILE A 138 -18.80 -19.63 -2.33
CA ILE A 138 -19.81 -20.56 -2.85
C ILE A 138 -20.56 -21.10 -1.64
N GLY A 139 -21.87 -20.90 -1.62
CA GLY A 139 -22.80 -21.40 -0.60
C GLY A 139 -23.46 -22.71 -0.99
N TYR A 140 -24.56 -23.01 -0.30
CA TYR A 140 -25.35 -24.20 -0.55
C TYR A 140 -25.88 -24.24 -2.01
N LYS A 141 -25.84 -25.38 -2.64
CA LYS A 141 -26.24 -25.62 -4.06
C LYS A 141 -25.49 -24.76 -5.10
N GLY A 142 -24.28 -24.27 -4.78
CA GLY A 142 -23.52 -23.45 -5.70
C GLY A 142 -23.90 -21.97 -5.76
N GLU A 143 -24.88 -21.53 -4.96
CA GLU A 143 -25.31 -20.14 -4.90
C GLU A 143 -24.23 -19.25 -4.28
N PRO A 144 -23.92 -18.06 -4.88
CA PRO A 144 -22.93 -17.17 -4.34
C PRO A 144 -23.44 -16.50 -3.05
N ILE A 145 -22.68 -16.64 -1.98
CA ILE A 145 -22.91 -15.93 -0.71
C ILE A 145 -21.81 -14.90 -0.47
N TYR A 146 -22.14 -13.85 0.29
CA TYR A 146 -21.19 -12.81 0.67
C TYR A 146 -20.94 -12.82 2.16
N ILE A 147 -19.66 -12.96 2.53
CA ILE A 147 -19.22 -12.90 3.92
C ILE A 147 -18.58 -11.55 4.16
N TYR A 148 -18.98 -10.87 5.21
CA TYR A 148 -18.42 -9.60 5.64
C TYR A 148 -17.46 -9.84 6.80
N LYS A 149 -16.21 -9.37 6.67
CA LYS A 149 -15.17 -9.48 7.70
C LYS A 149 -14.55 -8.11 7.99
N LEU A 150 -14.12 -7.90 9.22
CA LEU A 150 -13.25 -6.79 9.55
C LEU A 150 -11.88 -7.01 8.91
N ARG A 151 -11.33 -5.95 8.32
CA ARG A 151 -10.00 -5.98 7.70
C ARG A 151 -8.93 -5.96 8.79
N THR A 152 -8.27 -7.07 8.98
CA THR A 152 -7.11 -7.22 9.87
C THR A 152 -5.79 -7.05 9.13
N MET A 153 -5.78 -7.29 7.81
CA MET A 153 -4.59 -7.21 6.95
C MET A 153 -4.46 -5.84 6.27
N TYR A 154 -3.25 -5.50 5.88
CA TYR A 154 -3.02 -4.32 5.06
C TYR A 154 -3.69 -4.45 3.68
N PRO A 155 -4.20 -3.34 3.10
CA PRO A 155 -4.73 -3.37 1.73
C PRO A 155 -3.69 -3.92 0.76
N TYR A 156 -4.13 -4.70 -0.21
CA TYR A 156 -3.32 -5.37 -1.23
C TYR A 156 -2.40 -6.51 -0.74
N SER A 157 -2.33 -6.80 0.55
CA SER A 157 -1.50 -7.91 1.04
C SER A 157 -1.95 -9.27 0.51
N GLU A 158 -3.21 -9.41 0.11
CA GLU A 158 -3.77 -10.59 -0.54
C GLU A 158 -3.04 -10.99 -1.82
N PHE A 159 -2.47 -10.04 -2.55
CA PHE A 159 -1.78 -10.29 -3.83
C PHE A 159 -0.34 -10.82 -3.69
N ILE A 160 0.20 -10.84 -2.46
CA ILE A 160 1.56 -11.31 -2.19
C ILE A 160 1.61 -12.51 -1.25
N GLN A 161 0.46 -13.05 -0.81
CA GLN A 161 0.42 -14.18 0.13
C GLN A 161 1.04 -15.47 -0.42
N GLY A 162 1.05 -15.67 -1.74
CA GLY A 162 1.64 -16.84 -2.38
C GLY A 162 3.13 -16.72 -2.67
N ASP A 163 3.68 -15.50 -2.66
CA ASP A 163 5.05 -15.23 -3.12
C ASP A 163 6.04 -14.98 -1.95
N ILE A 164 5.54 -14.78 -0.71
CA ILE A 164 6.37 -14.40 0.45
C ILE A 164 6.32 -15.44 1.59
N TYR A 165 5.36 -16.40 1.56
CA TYR A 165 5.21 -17.43 2.59
C TYR A 165 5.22 -18.82 1.99
#